data_65e48fdbefcc9d5fe38660ce2ff99396
#
_entry.id   65e48fdbefcc9d5fe38660ce2ff99396
#
_cell.length_a   1.000
_cell.length_b   1.000
_cell.length_c   1.000
_cell.angle_alpha   90.00
_cell.angle_beta   90.00
_cell.angle_gamma   90.00
#
_symmetry.space_group_name_H-M   'P 1'
#
loop_
_entity.id
_entity.type
_entity.pdbx_description
1 polymer ?
#
loop_
_entity_poly.entity_id
_entity_poly.type
_entity_poly.pdbx_seq_one_letter_code
_entity_poly.pdbx_strand_id
1 'polypeptide(L)'
;MGRTFQQPRLRPSSARVIGAFALALALLPTNFVSAANSDRDVPLPTQEVSLSLREAMAVAAQHNPSVLLSKERIEAAKGDVTTQLGAMLPNLSSNVRESRQTQFLGTFGLSPVRTAPFSIFDARISASQNILSLSLIQRWRASREALHVAEFDAESSRFDTMAGAGLAYTEGLKAAAAMSMRQANQQMIQDLLSLTKMRRKEGAATGLDVARLEGQLANEQQQFIAAQADLERAKNTLTTLLGFSNEVRLTLTDQFTLDLPDVEDGRAAWERAVSNRTEVQAQTKRVRAAELTYSSITGERLPALVAQGDTGLIGNRWNNSLETYNMALVLQIPIFDGGQREGRISTARSQLRQEALRMQAVLNQVRSEVNDARIALGAAKEKAVIAQVGLQAAIKESEFARERYEHLTSASQFDVISAITAIGRARDNLVNALFELNAARVNYARATGMLDRLS
;
A
#
# COMPACT_ATOMS: atom_id res chain seq x y z
N MET A 1 -20.69 -55.99 -76.97
CA MET A 1 -21.01 -56.35 -75.55
C MET A 1 -20.46 -55.24 -74.64
N GLY A 2 -21.32 -54.29 -74.34
CA GLY A 2 -21.01 -53.15 -73.56
C GLY A 2 -21.16 -53.43 -72.07
N ARG A 3 -20.25 -52.98 -71.22
CA ARG A 3 -20.47 -52.80 -69.83
C ARG A 3 -20.16 -51.36 -69.44
N THR A 4 -21.26 -50.65 -69.16
CA THR A 4 -21.33 -49.31 -68.56
C THR A 4 -20.88 -49.39 -67.10
N PHE A 5 -19.81 -48.70 -66.74
CA PHE A 5 -19.38 -48.48 -65.38
C PHE A 5 -20.19 -47.30 -64.78
N GLN A 6 -21.06 -47.59 -63.82
CA GLN A 6 -21.77 -46.60 -63.01
C GLN A 6 -20.86 -46.03 -61.91
N GLN A 7 -20.57 -44.73 -61.91
CA GLN A 7 -19.91 -44.03 -60.85
C GLN A 7 -20.87 -43.80 -59.66
N PRO A 8 -20.43 -44.00 -58.43
CA PRO A 8 -21.22 -43.68 -57.25
C PRO A 8 -21.25 -42.15 -57.04
N ARG A 9 -22.42 -41.61 -56.93
CA ARG A 9 -22.67 -40.21 -56.51
C ARG A 9 -22.27 -40.00 -55.06
N LEU A 10 -21.18 -39.27 -54.78
CA LEU A 10 -20.81 -38.77 -53.49
C LEU A 10 -21.72 -37.56 -53.16
N ARG A 11 -22.46 -37.68 -52.06
CA ARG A 11 -23.28 -36.57 -51.50
C ARG A 11 -22.35 -35.56 -50.83
N PRO A 12 -22.60 -34.25 -50.92
CA PRO A 12 -21.79 -33.24 -50.26
C PRO A 12 -22.17 -33.15 -48.78
N SER A 13 -21.25 -33.56 -47.89
CA SER A 13 -21.35 -33.34 -46.42
C SER A 13 -20.68 -32.04 -45.97
N SER A 14 -20.44 -31.11 -46.89
CA SER A 14 -19.69 -29.85 -46.62
C SER A 14 -20.44 -28.78 -45.81
N ALA A 15 -21.76 -28.97 -45.59
CA ALA A 15 -22.55 -27.98 -44.85
C ALA A 15 -22.42 -28.07 -43.29
N ARG A 16 -21.89 -29.19 -42.75
CA ARG A 16 -21.76 -29.38 -41.29
C ARG A 16 -20.45 -28.82 -40.70
N VAL A 17 -19.41 -28.70 -41.49
CA VAL A 17 -18.10 -28.20 -41.00
C VAL A 17 -18.08 -26.68 -40.88
N ILE A 18 -18.82 -25.96 -41.77
CA ILE A 18 -18.91 -24.48 -41.70
C ILE A 18 -19.70 -24.03 -40.45
N GLY A 19 -20.68 -24.81 -40.00
CA GLY A 19 -21.44 -24.54 -38.76
C GLY A 19 -20.59 -24.67 -37.48
N ALA A 20 -19.57 -25.53 -37.45
CA ALA A 20 -18.69 -25.71 -36.30
C ALA A 20 -17.67 -24.57 -36.14
N PHE A 21 -17.23 -23.94 -37.25
CA PHE A 21 -16.32 -22.79 -37.22
C PHE A 21 -17.00 -21.51 -36.71
N ALA A 22 -18.28 -21.30 -37.01
CA ALA A 22 -19.05 -20.17 -36.50
C ALA A 22 -19.40 -20.29 -35.04
N LEU A 23 -19.53 -21.53 -34.49
CA LEU A 23 -19.88 -21.75 -33.08
C LEU A 23 -18.66 -21.60 -32.14
N ALA A 24 -17.43 -21.85 -32.60
CA ALA A 24 -16.23 -21.70 -31.81
C ALA A 24 -15.86 -20.21 -31.59
N LEU A 25 -16.25 -19.31 -32.49
CA LEU A 25 -16.02 -17.86 -32.34
C LEU A 25 -17.06 -17.18 -31.42
N ALA A 26 -18.19 -17.83 -31.15
CA ALA A 26 -19.27 -17.31 -30.30
C ALA A 26 -19.11 -17.66 -28.80
N LEU A 27 -18.11 -18.49 -28.45
CA LEU A 27 -17.85 -18.92 -27.07
C LEU A 27 -16.66 -18.24 -26.41
N LEU A 28 -16.06 -17.24 -27.05
CA LEU A 28 -15.17 -16.33 -26.34
C LEU A 28 -16.04 -15.44 -25.46
N PRO A 29 -15.89 -15.45 -24.13
CA PRO A 29 -16.51 -14.43 -23.32
C PRO A 29 -15.92 -13.10 -23.76
N THR A 30 -16.72 -12.32 -24.50
CA THR A 30 -16.43 -10.90 -24.72
C THR A 30 -16.66 -10.14 -23.42
N ASN A 31 -15.91 -10.51 -22.40
CA ASN A 31 -15.55 -9.56 -21.38
C ASN A 31 -14.50 -8.63 -21.98
N PHE A 32 -14.91 -7.82 -22.96
CA PHE A 32 -14.37 -6.49 -23.01
C PHE A 32 -14.62 -5.95 -21.61
N VAL A 33 -13.56 -5.96 -20.80
CA VAL A 33 -13.45 -5.04 -19.69
C VAL A 33 -13.65 -3.68 -20.36
N SER A 34 -14.92 -3.26 -20.38
CA SER A 34 -15.22 -1.85 -20.37
C SER A 34 -14.39 -1.39 -19.20
N ALA A 35 -13.30 -0.67 -19.46
CA ALA A 35 -12.79 0.28 -18.54
C ALA A 35 -13.99 1.20 -18.32
N ALA A 36 -14.89 0.75 -17.45
CA ALA A 36 -15.81 1.62 -16.81
C ALA A 36 -14.89 2.67 -16.20
N ASN A 37 -14.85 3.84 -16.82
CA ASN A 37 -14.78 5.03 -16.04
C ASN A 37 -15.77 4.81 -14.90
N SER A 38 -15.31 4.19 -13.82
CA SER A 38 -15.87 4.48 -12.55
C SER A 38 -15.41 5.93 -12.29
N ASP A 39 -16.10 6.89 -12.92
CA ASP A 39 -16.45 8.10 -12.23
C ASP A 39 -17.14 7.63 -10.93
N ARG A 40 -16.33 7.15 -10.01
CA ARG A 40 -16.61 7.31 -8.61
C ARG A 40 -16.38 8.80 -8.38
N ASP A 41 -17.36 9.59 -8.86
CA ASP A 41 -17.76 10.78 -8.15
C ASP A 41 -18.05 10.27 -6.73
N VAL A 42 -16.98 10.21 -5.91
CA VAL A 42 -17.14 10.28 -4.48
C VAL A 42 -17.85 11.62 -4.32
N PRO A 43 -19.14 11.62 -3.92
CA PRO A 43 -19.81 12.89 -3.68
C PRO A 43 -18.98 13.57 -2.62
N LEU A 44 -18.29 14.63 -3.02
CA LEU A 44 -17.51 15.48 -2.14
C LEU A 44 -18.53 16.13 -1.21
N PRO A 45 -18.60 15.74 0.07
CA PRO A 45 -19.49 16.44 0.96
C PRO A 45 -18.92 17.83 1.12
N THR A 46 -19.65 18.83 0.71
CA THR A 46 -19.53 20.23 1.15
C THR A 46 -19.81 20.32 2.67
N GLN A 47 -19.58 19.26 3.41
CA GLN A 47 -19.96 19.08 4.81
C GLN A 47 -18.74 19.14 5.72
N GLU A 48 -18.93 19.81 6.85
CA GLU A 48 -18.00 19.70 7.98
C GLU A 48 -18.00 18.24 8.46
N VAL A 49 -16.83 17.63 8.48
CA VAL A 49 -16.63 16.26 8.94
C VAL A 49 -15.94 16.32 10.30
N SER A 50 -16.63 15.86 11.32
CA SER A 50 -16.07 15.71 12.67
C SER A 50 -15.50 14.31 12.82
N LEU A 51 -14.23 14.20 13.22
CA LEU A 51 -13.54 12.92 13.35
C LEU A 51 -12.82 12.83 14.68
N SER A 52 -12.89 11.64 15.27
CA SER A 52 -11.99 11.19 16.35
C SER A 52 -10.72 10.56 15.75
N LEU A 53 -9.70 10.35 16.56
CA LEU A 53 -8.46 9.66 16.18
C LEU A 53 -8.75 8.32 15.52
N ARG A 54 -9.62 7.52 16.12
CA ARG A 54 -10.00 6.20 15.63
C ARG A 54 -10.69 6.26 14.26
N GLU A 55 -11.64 7.18 14.11
CA GLU A 55 -12.36 7.37 12.84
C GLU A 55 -11.43 7.87 11.75
N ALA A 56 -10.52 8.80 12.05
CA ALA A 56 -9.53 9.28 11.09
C ALA A 56 -8.62 8.15 10.59
N MET A 57 -8.12 7.29 11.49
CA MET A 57 -7.33 6.11 11.13
C MET A 57 -8.13 5.13 10.26
N ALA A 58 -9.41 4.87 10.60
CA ALA A 58 -10.27 3.97 9.85
C ALA A 58 -10.60 4.50 8.44
N VAL A 59 -10.89 5.80 8.32
CA VAL A 59 -11.14 6.45 7.02
C VAL A 59 -9.90 6.40 6.14
N ALA A 60 -8.72 6.72 6.68
CA ALA A 60 -7.46 6.65 5.95
C ALA A 60 -7.19 5.22 5.42
N ALA A 61 -7.44 4.20 6.23
CA ALA A 61 -7.31 2.79 5.86
C ALA A 61 -8.22 2.34 4.71
N GLN A 62 -9.29 3.09 4.42
CA GLN A 62 -10.26 2.74 3.37
C GLN A 62 -10.10 3.57 2.10
N HIS A 63 -9.81 4.88 2.23
CA HIS A 63 -9.90 5.83 1.14
C HIS A 63 -8.55 6.37 0.66
N ASN A 64 -7.47 6.15 1.42
CA ASN A 64 -6.16 6.64 1.01
C ASN A 64 -5.70 5.98 -0.30
N PRO A 65 -5.23 6.76 -1.29
CA PRO A 65 -4.78 6.24 -2.59
C PRO A 65 -3.68 5.17 -2.49
N SER A 66 -2.80 5.23 -1.50
CA SER A 66 -1.74 4.22 -1.31
C SER A 66 -2.32 2.85 -0.92
N VAL A 67 -3.39 2.84 -0.11
CA VAL A 67 -4.09 1.60 0.26
C VAL A 67 -4.86 1.05 -0.95
N LEU A 68 -5.54 1.92 -1.71
CA LEU A 68 -6.23 1.50 -2.94
C LEU A 68 -5.26 0.91 -3.96
N LEU A 69 -4.11 1.57 -4.17
CA LEU A 69 -3.04 1.07 -5.04
C LEU A 69 -2.53 -0.31 -4.59
N SER A 70 -2.40 -0.54 -3.29
CA SER A 70 -1.97 -1.83 -2.76
C SER A 70 -3.01 -2.94 -2.99
N LYS A 71 -4.30 -2.61 -2.98
CA LYS A 71 -5.38 -3.55 -3.35
C LYS A 71 -5.30 -3.95 -4.83
N GLU A 72 -5.02 -3.00 -5.73
CA GLU A 72 -4.82 -3.31 -7.15
C GLU A 72 -3.60 -4.22 -7.40
N ARG A 73 -2.55 -4.13 -6.56
CA ARG A 73 -1.42 -5.07 -6.62
C ARG A 73 -1.81 -6.50 -6.24
N ILE A 74 -2.77 -6.69 -5.35
CA ILE A 74 -3.34 -8.02 -5.05
C ILE A 74 -4.04 -8.57 -6.29
N GLU A 75 -4.85 -7.75 -6.99
CA GLU A 75 -5.54 -8.19 -8.21
C GLU A 75 -4.54 -8.55 -9.33
N ALA A 76 -3.46 -7.78 -9.48
CA ALA A 76 -2.37 -8.13 -10.39
C ALA A 76 -1.74 -9.48 -10.02
N ALA A 77 -1.44 -9.73 -8.74
CA ALA A 77 -0.89 -11.00 -8.27
C ALA A 77 -1.85 -12.19 -8.49
N LYS A 78 -3.18 -11.99 -8.36
CA LYS A 78 -4.19 -12.99 -8.73
C LYS A 78 -4.15 -13.32 -10.23
N GLY A 79 -3.96 -12.30 -11.07
CA GLY A 79 -3.75 -12.47 -12.51
C GLY A 79 -2.52 -13.34 -12.82
N ASP A 80 -1.41 -13.11 -12.09
CA ASP A 80 -0.20 -13.92 -12.24
C ASP A 80 -0.43 -15.38 -11.83
N VAL A 81 -1.15 -15.65 -10.73
CA VAL A 81 -1.52 -17.00 -10.32
C VAL A 81 -2.34 -17.69 -11.41
N THR A 82 -3.31 -16.99 -12.00
CA THR A 82 -4.14 -17.50 -13.08
C THR A 82 -3.30 -17.80 -14.34
N THR A 83 -2.34 -16.93 -14.65
CA THR A 83 -1.41 -17.10 -15.78
C THR A 83 -0.55 -18.36 -15.59
N GLN A 84 0.01 -18.57 -14.39
CA GLN A 84 0.80 -19.79 -14.11
C GLN A 84 -0.05 -21.06 -14.08
N LEU A 85 -1.30 -20.98 -13.64
CA LEU A 85 -2.26 -22.09 -13.73
C LEU A 85 -2.58 -22.40 -15.20
N GLY A 86 -2.82 -21.37 -16.00
CA GLY A 86 -3.11 -21.47 -17.43
C GLY A 86 -2.03 -22.22 -18.21
N ALA A 87 -0.76 -22.13 -17.79
CA ALA A 87 0.33 -22.87 -18.41
C ALA A 87 0.21 -24.42 -18.26
N MET A 88 -0.63 -24.90 -17.33
CA MET A 88 -0.92 -26.33 -17.13
C MET A 88 -2.26 -26.76 -17.75
N LEU A 89 -3.12 -25.81 -18.13
CA LEU A 89 -4.42 -26.08 -18.74
C LEU A 89 -4.29 -26.26 -20.26
N PRO A 90 -5.31 -26.85 -20.94
CA PRO A 90 -5.31 -26.95 -22.37
C PRO A 90 -5.25 -25.57 -23.04
N ASN A 91 -4.30 -25.40 -23.92
CA ASN A 91 -4.18 -24.21 -24.78
C ASN A 91 -4.71 -24.56 -26.17
N LEU A 92 -5.66 -23.77 -26.64
CA LEU A 92 -6.27 -23.92 -27.97
C LEU A 92 -5.87 -22.74 -28.83
N SER A 93 -5.40 -23.03 -30.05
CA SER A 93 -5.07 -22.00 -31.03
C SER A 93 -5.63 -22.39 -32.40
N SER A 94 -6.01 -21.41 -33.19
CA SER A 94 -6.43 -21.58 -34.56
C SER A 94 -5.48 -20.83 -35.48
N ASN A 95 -5.05 -21.51 -36.53
CA ASN A 95 -4.14 -20.96 -37.53
C ASN A 95 -4.74 -21.22 -38.93
N VAL A 96 -4.90 -20.15 -39.73
CA VAL A 96 -5.29 -20.24 -41.15
C VAL A 96 -4.17 -19.63 -41.96
N ARG A 97 -3.56 -20.44 -42.80
CA ARG A 97 -2.42 -20.05 -43.64
C ARG A 97 -2.68 -20.39 -45.07
N GLU A 98 -2.48 -19.42 -45.99
CA GLU A 98 -2.33 -19.66 -47.40
C GLU A 98 -0.90 -19.26 -47.79
N SER A 99 -0.19 -20.18 -48.43
CA SER A 99 1.18 -19.97 -48.88
C SER A 99 1.36 -20.46 -50.31
N ARG A 100 2.19 -19.74 -51.08
CA ARG A 100 2.61 -20.17 -52.41
C ARG A 100 4.12 -20.37 -52.40
N GLN A 101 4.53 -21.57 -52.75
CA GLN A 101 5.93 -21.95 -52.62
C GLN A 101 6.39 -22.82 -53.78
N THR A 102 7.69 -22.92 -53.97
CA THR A 102 8.37 -23.92 -54.81
C THR A 102 9.22 -24.80 -53.90
N GLN A 103 9.38 -26.05 -54.28
CA GLN A 103 10.17 -27.02 -53.50
C GLN A 103 11.27 -27.63 -54.37
N PHE A 104 12.47 -27.82 -53.82
CA PHE A 104 13.55 -28.52 -54.47
C PHE A 104 13.42 -30.00 -54.16
N LEU A 105 13.15 -30.84 -55.18
CA LEU A 105 12.86 -32.26 -55.00
C LEU A 105 14.08 -33.09 -54.67
N GLY A 106 15.30 -32.58 -54.89
CA GLY A 106 16.54 -33.24 -54.51
C GLY A 106 16.69 -33.48 -53.00
N THR A 107 16.00 -32.71 -52.16
CA THR A 107 15.96 -32.95 -50.67
C THR A 107 15.28 -34.28 -50.28
N PHE A 108 14.48 -34.84 -51.17
CA PHE A 108 13.78 -36.13 -50.96
C PHE A 108 14.43 -37.27 -51.75
N GLY A 109 15.66 -37.10 -52.23
CA GLY A 109 16.33 -38.11 -53.06
C GLY A 109 15.77 -38.28 -54.48
N LEU A 110 14.91 -37.34 -54.90
CA LEU A 110 14.36 -37.27 -56.27
C LEU A 110 15.28 -36.46 -57.18
N SER A 111 14.93 -36.39 -58.49
CA SER A 111 15.68 -35.55 -59.43
C SER A 111 15.92 -34.14 -58.95
N PRO A 112 17.11 -33.52 -59.17
CA PRO A 112 17.45 -32.18 -58.63
C PRO A 112 16.75 -31.08 -59.43
N VAL A 113 15.43 -31.06 -59.40
CA VAL A 113 14.53 -30.12 -60.08
C VAL A 113 13.70 -29.33 -59.04
N ARG A 114 13.37 -28.11 -59.39
CA ARG A 114 12.45 -27.29 -58.63
C ARG A 114 11.03 -27.53 -59.12
N THR A 115 10.09 -27.70 -58.19
CA THR A 115 8.65 -27.75 -58.54
C THR A 115 8.16 -26.47 -59.16
N ALA A 116 7.13 -26.52 -60.00
CA ALA A 116 6.34 -25.34 -60.33
C ALA A 116 5.76 -24.71 -59.03
N PRO A 117 5.54 -23.40 -59.00
CA PRO A 117 4.89 -22.78 -57.86
C PRO A 117 3.52 -23.42 -57.58
N PHE A 118 3.31 -23.89 -56.33
CA PHE A 118 2.04 -24.44 -55.89
C PHE A 118 1.56 -23.71 -54.62
N SER A 119 0.25 -23.64 -54.43
CA SER A 119 -0.35 -23.06 -53.22
C SER A 119 -0.65 -24.16 -52.23
N ILE A 120 -0.53 -23.83 -50.94
CA ILE A 120 -0.97 -24.66 -49.82
C ILE A 120 -1.91 -23.78 -49.00
N PHE A 121 -3.14 -24.25 -48.86
CA PHE A 121 -4.11 -23.77 -47.88
C PHE A 121 -4.09 -24.73 -46.69
N ASP A 122 -3.90 -24.19 -45.49
CA ASP A 122 -3.83 -24.95 -44.23
C ASP A 122 -4.62 -24.18 -43.17
N ALA A 123 -5.73 -24.75 -42.70
CA ALA A 123 -6.56 -24.19 -41.66
C ALA A 123 -6.74 -25.22 -40.57
N ARG A 124 -6.11 -24.97 -39.39
CA ARG A 124 -6.04 -25.92 -38.29
C ARG A 124 -6.44 -25.31 -36.96
N ILE A 125 -7.01 -26.15 -36.10
CA ILE A 125 -7.12 -25.92 -34.66
C ILE A 125 -6.11 -26.84 -33.99
N SER A 126 -5.26 -26.26 -33.17
CA SER A 126 -4.25 -27.00 -32.40
C SER A 126 -4.54 -26.88 -30.90
N ALA A 127 -4.40 -28.00 -30.22
CA ALA A 127 -4.52 -28.08 -28.77
C ALA A 127 -3.20 -28.58 -28.16
N SER A 128 -2.74 -27.98 -27.07
CA SER A 128 -1.61 -28.48 -26.31
C SER A 128 -1.86 -28.36 -24.83
N GLN A 129 -1.42 -29.36 -24.05
CA GLN A 129 -1.56 -29.36 -22.59
C GLN A 129 -0.35 -30.02 -21.95
N ASN A 130 0.21 -29.38 -20.95
CA ASN A 130 1.20 -29.98 -20.06
C ASN A 130 0.50 -30.92 -19.05
N ILE A 131 0.52 -32.22 -19.28
CA ILE A 131 -0.12 -33.21 -18.40
C ILE A 131 0.65 -33.36 -17.10
N LEU A 132 2.00 -33.43 -17.18
CA LEU A 132 2.86 -33.53 -16.02
C LEU A 132 4.13 -32.72 -16.22
N SER A 133 4.29 -31.71 -15.38
CA SER A 133 5.52 -30.90 -15.31
C SER A 133 5.72 -30.41 -13.88
N LEU A 134 6.71 -30.98 -13.18
CA LEU A 134 7.01 -30.55 -11.81
C LEU A 134 7.43 -29.09 -11.76
N SER A 135 8.15 -28.63 -12.77
CA SER A 135 8.55 -27.21 -12.89
C SER A 135 7.34 -26.27 -12.89
N LEU A 136 6.31 -26.56 -13.71
CA LEU A 136 5.10 -25.74 -13.79
C LEU A 136 4.29 -25.78 -12.49
N ILE A 137 4.18 -26.96 -11.85
CA ILE A 137 3.48 -27.09 -10.57
C ILE A 137 4.15 -26.24 -9.49
N GLN A 138 5.48 -26.27 -9.40
CA GLN A 138 6.21 -25.48 -8.40
C GLN A 138 6.17 -23.97 -8.73
N ARG A 139 6.16 -23.61 -10.01
CA ARG A 139 5.99 -22.20 -10.45
C ARG A 139 4.62 -21.66 -10.07
N TRP A 140 3.58 -22.44 -10.28
CA TRP A 140 2.23 -22.07 -9.81
C TRP A 140 2.16 -21.96 -8.28
N ARG A 141 2.78 -22.88 -7.53
CA ARG A 141 2.85 -22.75 -6.06
C ARG A 141 3.63 -21.51 -5.64
N ALA A 142 4.73 -21.17 -6.32
CA ALA A 142 5.49 -19.95 -6.06
C ALA A 142 4.65 -18.69 -6.29
N SER A 143 3.85 -18.64 -7.36
CA SER A 143 2.96 -17.50 -7.63
C SER A 143 1.86 -17.36 -6.57
N ARG A 144 1.37 -18.46 -5.99
CA ARG A 144 0.43 -18.40 -4.84
C ARG A 144 1.07 -17.81 -3.59
N GLU A 145 2.33 -18.16 -3.28
CA GLU A 145 3.04 -17.53 -2.17
C GLU A 145 3.33 -16.06 -2.47
N ALA A 146 3.60 -15.70 -3.74
CA ALA A 146 3.74 -14.30 -4.16
C ALA A 146 2.43 -13.50 -4.02
N LEU A 147 1.26 -14.13 -4.24
CA LEU A 147 -0.03 -13.52 -3.92
C LEU A 147 -0.16 -13.23 -2.42
N HIS A 148 0.20 -14.19 -1.55
CA HIS A 148 0.21 -13.94 -0.10
C HIS A 148 1.18 -12.83 0.31
N VAL A 149 2.32 -12.69 -0.38
CA VAL A 149 3.21 -11.53 -0.19
C VAL A 149 2.47 -10.22 -0.50
N ALA A 150 1.76 -10.15 -1.63
CA ALA A 150 1.01 -8.95 -2.01
C ALA A 150 -0.10 -8.62 -1.01
N GLU A 151 -0.77 -9.64 -0.44
CA GLU A 151 -1.78 -9.48 0.61
C GLU A 151 -1.18 -8.88 1.89
N PHE A 152 -0.05 -9.41 2.37
CA PHE A 152 0.62 -8.88 3.56
C PHE A 152 1.27 -7.51 3.32
N ASP A 153 1.80 -7.24 2.12
CA ASP A 153 2.31 -5.92 1.76
C ASP A 153 1.18 -4.87 1.71
N ALA A 154 -0.01 -5.26 1.24
CA ALA A 154 -1.18 -4.38 1.25
C ALA A 154 -1.65 -4.09 2.68
N GLU A 155 -1.63 -5.08 3.54
CA GLU A 155 -1.97 -4.92 4.96
C GLU A 155 -0.93 -4.05 5.68
N SER A 156 0.38 -4.19 5.36
CA SER A 156 1.43 -3.30 5.84
C SER A 156 1.17 -1.85 5.41
N SER A 157 0.84 -1.64 4.13
CA SER A 157 0.49 -0.31 3.61
C SER A 157 -0.73 0.28 4.32
N ARG A 158 -1.73 -0.55 4.68
CA ARG A 158 -2.89 -0.14 5.47
C ARG A 158 -2.46 0.35 6.86
N PHE A 159 -1.64 -0.42 7.57
CA PHE A 159 -1.14 -0.04 8.89
C PHE A 159 -0.26 1.20 8.85
N ASP A 160 0.61 1.34 7.86
CA ASP A 160 1.43 2.54 7.67
C ASP A 160 0.59 3.78 7.45
N THR A 161 -0.46 3.65 6.64
CA THR A 161 -1.42 4.74 6.38
C THR A 161 -2.21 5.10 7.64
N MET A 162 -2.66 4.10 8.42
CA MET A 162 -3.34 4.32 9.70
C MET A 162 -2.42 5.05 10.69
N ALA A 163 -1.17 4.62 10.82
CA ALA A 163 -0.20 5.27 11.70
C ALA A 163 0.08 6.70 11.25
N GLY A 164 0.27 6.92 9.94
CA GLY A 164 0.46 8.26 9.37
C GLY A 164 -0.73 9.19 9.64
N ALA A 165 -1.96 8.70 9.47
CA ALA A 165 -3.18 9.45 9.80
C ALA A 165 -3.29 9.74 11.30
N GLY A 166 -2.95 8.76 12.16
CA GLY A 166 -2.92 8.94 13.60
C GLY A 166 -1.92 10.01 14.07
N LEU A 167 -0.72 10.01 13.49
CA LEU A 167 0.29 11.04 13.77
C LEU A 167 -0.14 12.42 13.27
N ALA A 168 -0.70 12.51 12.06
CA ALA A 168 -1.21 13.79 11.51
C ALA A 168 -2.39 14.32 12.31
N TYR A 169 -3.29 13.45 12.79
CA TYR A 169 -4.38 13.81 13.67
C TYR A 169 -3.85 14.37 15.01
N THR A 170 -2.86 13.71 15.60
CA THR A 170 -2.22 14.15 16.85
C THR A 170 -1.51 15.52 16.67
N GLU A 171 -0.88 15.76 15.50
CA GLU A 171 -0.31 17.07 15.18
C GLU A 171 -1.41 18.14 15.03
N GLY A 172 -2.56 17.78 14.44
CA GLY A 172 -3.75 18.65 14.40
C GLY A 172 -4.25 19.05 15.80
N LEU A 173 -4.32 18.09 16.73
CA LEU A 173 -4.68 18.35 18.13
C LEU A 173 -3.66 19.27 18.81
N LYS A 174 -2.36 19.07 18.56
CA LYS A 174 -1.30 19.94 19.08
C LYS A 174 -1.46 21.37 18.58
N ALA A 175 -1.71 21.54 17.28
CA ALA A 175 -1.92 22.87 16.69
C ALA A 175 -3.18 23.56 17.23
N ALA A 176 -4.27 22.82 17.43
CA ALA A 176 -5.50 23.32 18.05
C ALA A 176 -5.27 23.75 19.51
N ALA A 177 -4.57 22.95 20.29
CA ALA A 177 -4.19 23.27 21.66
C ALA A 177 -3.28 24.51 21.73
N ALA A 178 -2.28 24.59 20.85
CA ALA A 178 -1.39 25.76 20.76
C ALA A 178 -2.16 27.04 20.41
N MET A 179 -3.07 27.01 19.43
CA MET A 179 -3.92 28.16 19.08
C MET A 179 -4.78 28.61 20.28
N SER A 180 -5.43 27.68 20.96
CA SER A 180 -6.26 27.97 22.14
C SER A 180 -5.43 28.59 23.28
N MET A 181 -4.20 28.14 23.46
CA MET A 181 -3.28 28.70 24.45
C MET A 181 -2.82 30.12 24.11
N ARG A 182 -2.50 30.40 22.84
CA ARG A 182 -2.15 31.77 22.38
C ARG A 182 -3.31 32.69 22.60
N GLN A 183 -4.55 32.27 22.34
CA GLN A 183 -5.75 33.04 22.63
C GLN A 183 -5.89 33.37 24.12
N ALA A 184 -5.69 32.38 25.00
CA ALA A 184 -5.74 32.58 26.44
C ALA A 184 -4.61 33.51 26.94
N ASN A 185 -3.40 33.41 26.40
CA ASN A 185 -2.30 34.31 26.75
C ASN A 185 -2.59 35.72 26.28
N GLN A 186 -3.11 35.92 25.06
CA GLN A 186 -3.54 37.22 24.55
C GLN A 186 -4.56 37.89 25.49
N GLN A 187 -5.56 37.11 25.95
CA GLN A 187 -6.57 37.61 26.88
C GLN A 187 -5.95 38.06 28.22
N MET A 188 -5.04 37.27 28.80
CA MET A 188 -4.34 37.63 30.05
C MET A 188 -3.54 38.91 29.90
N ILE A 189 -2.87 39.14 28.77
CA ILE A 189 -2.12 40.38 28.54
C ILE A 189 -3.06 41.57 28.30
N GLN A 190 -4.21 41.37 27.62
CA GLN A 190 -5.24 42.41 27.48
C GLN A 190 -5.80 42.84 28.82
N ASP A 191 -6.12 41.90 29.71
CA ASP A 191 -6.62 42.18 31.06
C ASP A 191 -5.57 42.98 31.87
N LEU A 192 -4.30 42.54 31.82
CA LEU A 192 -3.21 43.25 32.49
C LEU A 192 -2.98 44.65 31.92
N LEU A 193 -3.09 44.83 30.58
CA LEU A 193 -2.98 46.13 29.92
C LEU A 193 -4.09 47.08 30.39
N SER A 194 -5.32 46.56 30.50
CA SER A 194 -6.47 47.36 30.97
C SER A 194 -6.27 47.82 32.41
N LEU A 195 -5.81 46.92 33.29
CA LEU A 195 -5.48 47.23 34.68
C LEU A 195 -4.36 48.27 34.78
N THR A 196 -3.29 48.10 34.00
CA THR A 196 -2.14 49.03 33.98
C THR A 196 -2.55 50.44 33.48
N LYS A 197 -3.45 50.52 32.46
CA LYS A 197 -3.99 51.80 31.99
C LYS A 197 -4.82 52.50 33.08
N MET A 198 -5.58 51.79 33.91
CA MET A 198 -6.29 52.35 35.07
C MET A 198 -5.30 52.84 36.13
N ARG A 199 -4.33 52.05 36.54
CA ARG A 199 -3.27 52.44 37.50
C ARG A 199 -2.45 53.65 37.03
N ARG A 200 -2.22 53.81 35.72
CA ARG A 200 -1.55 54.98 35.16
C ARG A 200 -2.37 56.26 35.40
N LYS A 201 -3.71 56.19 35.25
CA LYS A 201 -4.58 57.34 35.54
C LYS A 201 -4.53 57.74 37.01
N GLU A 202 -4.30 56.80 37.90
CA GLU A 202 -4.14 56.97 39.36
C GLU A 202 -2.71 57.35 39.75
N GLY A 203 -1.77 57.46 38.80
CA GLY A 203 -0.36 57.75 39.05
C GLY A 203 0.48 56.61 39.54
N ALA A 204 -0.08 55.36 39.59
CA ALA A 204 0.56 54.17 40.13
C ALA A 204 1.26 53.30 39.06
N ALA A 205 1.21 53.72 37.77
CA ALA A 205 1.94 53.06 36.66
C ALA A 205 2.49 54.13 35.69
N THR A 206 3.55 53.76 34.94
CA THR A 206 4.21 54.67 34.00
C THR A 206 3.74 54.48 32.56
N GLY A 207 4.06 55.46 31.67
CA GLY A 207 3.85 55.29 30.24
C GLY A 207 4.69 54.16 29.62
N LEU A 208 5.86 53.86 30.20
CA LEU A 208 6.72 52.78 29.80
C LEU A 208 6.07 51.41 30.05
N ASP A 209 5.35 51.26 31.17
CA ASP A 209 4.65 50.04 31.53
C ASP A 209 3.52 49.73 30.53
N VAL A 210 2.79 50.73 30.11
CA VAL A 210 1.74 50.59 29.08
C VAL A 210 2.36 50.22 27.75
N ALA A 211 3.40 50.92 27.32
CA ALA A 211 4.05 50.66 26.03
C ALA A 211 4.66 49.22 25.96
N ARG A 212 5.22 48.70 27.06
CA ARG A 212 5.70 47.33 27.15
C ARG A 212 4.58 46.30 26.94
N LEU A 213 3.44 46.49 27.57
CA LEU A 213 2.30 45.59 27.41
C LEU A 213 1.66 45.67 26.02
N GLU A 214 1.62 46.85 25.43
CA GLU A 214 1.15 47.02 24.04
C GLU A 214 2.08 46.26 23.07
N GLY A 215 3.40 46.32 23.25
CA GLY A 215 4.37 45.55 22.51
C GLY A 215 4.22 44.04 22.72
N GLN A 216 4.02 43.60 23.98
CA GLN A 216 3.78 42.21 24.30
C GLN A 216 2.47 41.69 23.71
N LEU A 217 1.41 42.47 23.73
CA LEU A 217 0.13 42.13 23.11
C LEU A 217 0.26 41.97 21.61
N ALA A 218 0.96 42.86 20.93
CA ALA A 218 1.20 42.76 19.50
C ALA A 218 1.99 41.49 19.13
N ASN A 219 2.98 41.09 19.94
CA ASN A 219 3.73 39.84 19.77
C ASN A 219 2.82 38.62 19.93
N GLU A 220 1.95 38.58 20.97
CA GLU A 220 1.02 37.45 21.16
C GLU A 220 -0.04 37.36 20.05
N GLN A 221 -0.49 38.49 19.52
CA GLN A 221 -1.40 38.55 18.37
C GLN A 221 -0.74 37.91 17.13
N GLN A 222 0.54 38.25 16.88
CA GLN A 222 1.31 37.64 15.79
C GLN A 222 1.45 36.13 15.97
N GLN A 223 1.74 35.68 17.20
CA GLN A 223 1.86 34.25 17.50
C GLN A 223 0.53 33.50 17.37
N PHE A 224 -0.59 34.13 17.73
CA PHE A 224 -1.93 33.59 17.53
C PHE A 224 -2.23 33.37 16.04
N ILE A 225 -1.95 34.36 15.18
CA ILE A 225 -2.14 34.24 13.72
C ILE A 225 -1.29 33.11 13.16
N ALA A 226 -0.03 32.97 13.63
CA ALA A 226 0.84 31.87 13.22
C ALA A 226 0.27 30.50 13.63
N ALA A 227 -0.20 30.37 14.89
CA ALA A 227 -0.80 29.12 15.38
C ALA A 227 -2.11 28.77 14.64
N GLN A 228 -2.90 29.77 14.25
CA GLN A 228 -4.08 29.55 13.42
C GLN A 228 -3.71 29.00 12.03
N ALA A 229 -2.67 29.56 11.41
CA ALA A 229 -2.18 29.07 10.13
C ALA A 229 -1.59 27.65 10.23
N ASP A 230 -0.94 27.32 11.35
CA ASP A 230 -0.41 25.96 11.62
C ASP A 230 -1.54 24.95 11.78
N LEU A 231 -2.63 25.30 12.46
CA LEU A 231 -3.81 24.44 12.57
C LEU A 231 -4.43 24.14 11.20
N GLU A 232 -4.60 25.15 10.36
CA GLU A 232 -5.15 24.94 9.01
C GLU A 232 -4.21 24.08 8.14
N ARG A 233 -2.89 24.25 8.26
CA ARG A 233 -1.90 23.38 7.58
C ARG A 233 -1.97 21.93 8.07
N ALA A 234 -2.08 21.71 9.38
CA ALA A 234 -2.23 20.38 9.95
C ALA A 234 -3.52 19.69 9.48
N LYS A 235 -4.65 20.42 9.44
CA LYS A 235 -5.92 19.92 8.90
C LYS A 235 -5.80 19.56 7.41
N ASN A 236 -5.16 20.38 6.60
CA ASN A 236 -4.96 20.10 5.17
C ASN A 236 -4.10 18.83 4.96
N THR A 237 -3.05 18.67 5.77
CA THR A 237 -2.22 17.46 5.73
C THR A 237 -3.05 16.21 6.06
N LEU A 238 -3.86 16.29 7.12
CA LEU A 238 -4.75 15.20 7.51
C LEU A 238 -5.79 14.93 6.41
N THR A 239 -6.43 15.95 5.84
CA THR A 239 -7.40 15.81 4.73
C THR A 239 -6.80 15.04 3.56
N THR A 240 -5.56 15.36 3.18
CA THR A 240 -4.83 14.66 2.11
C THR A 240 -4.58 13.19 2.46
N LEU A 241 -4.17 12.90 3.70
CA LEU A 241 -3.94 11.52 4.15
C LEU A 241 -5.23 10.70 4.24
N LEU A 242 -6.36 11.34 4.54
CA LEU A 242 -7.67 10.71 4.53
C LEU A 242 -8.18 10.40 3.10
N GLY A 243 -7.55 10.95 2.07
CA GLY A 243 -7.98 10.82 0.68
C GLY A 243 -9.18 11.71 0.33
N PHE A 244 -9.46 12.74 1.12
CA PHE A 244 -10.50 13.70 0.83
C PHE A 244 -9.97 14.84 -0.05
N SER A 245 -10.90 15.56 -0.71
CA SER A 245 -10.53 16.80 -1.39
C SER A 245 -10.30 17.93 -0.37
N ASN A 246 -9.52 18.95 -0.77
CA ASN A 246 -9.22 20.10 0.09
C ASN A 246 -10.45 21.01 0.38
N GLU A 247 -11.63 20.67 -0.14
CA GLU A 247 -12.89 21.39 0.10
C GLU A 247 -13.58 20.95 1.40
N VAL A 248 -13.17 19.82 1.97
CA VAL A 248 -13.72 19.28 3.21
C VAL A 248 -13.14 20.03 4.41
N ARG A 249 -14.00 20.56 5.26
CA ARG A 249 -13.60 21.16 6.54
C ARG A 249 -13.59 20.12 7.64
N LEU A 250 -12.40 19.84 8.19
CA LEU A 250 -12.24 18.90 9.29
C LEU A 250 -12.38 19.58 10.64
N THR A 251 -13.15 18.93 11.53
CA THR A 251 -13.24 19.28 12.95
C THR A 251 -12.72 18.08 13.76
N LEU A 252 -11.72 18.32 14.63
CA LEU A 252 -11.15 17.32 15.50
C LEU A 252 -11.95 17.25 16.79
N THR A 253 -12.43 16.08 17.17
CA THR A 253 -13.34 15.92 18.34
C THR A 253 -12.62 15.58 19.63
N ASP A 254 -11.43 14.98 19.54
CA ASP A 254 -10.69 14.54 20.71
C ASP A 254 -9.91 15.70 21.35
N GLN A 255 -9.57 15.47 22.61
CA GLN A 255 -8.66 16.32 23.39
C GLN A 255 -7.50 15.48 23.91
N PHE A 256 -6.37 16.13 24.16
CA PHE A 256 -5.26 15.45 24.82
C PHE A 256 -5.64 15.02 26.23
N THR A 257 -5.50 13.74 26.49
CA THR A 257 -5.66 13.15 27.83
C THR A 257 -4.32 12.68 28.37
N LEU A 258 -4.11 12.84 29.66
CA LEU A 258 -2.95 12.27 30.35
C LEU A 258 -3.26 10.82 30.76
N ASP A 259 -3.59 9.99 29.75
CA ASP A 259 -3.73 8.55 29.95
C ASP A 259 -2.35 7.89 29.80
N LEU A 260 -1.89 7.25 30.87
CA LEU A 260 -0.53 6.71 30.96
C LEU A 260 -0.58 5.20 30.78
N PRO A 261 -0.35 4.69 29.54
CA PRO A 261 -0.34 3.27 29.29
C PRO A 261 0.83 2.59 30.03
N ASP A 262 0.62 1.35 30.42
CA ASP A 262 1.71 0.53 30.94
C ASP A 262 2.68 0.15 29.82
N VAL A 263 3.97 0.29 30.11
CA VAL A 263 5.03 -0.09 29.18
C VAL A 263 5.37 -1.56 29.44
N GLU A 264 5.06 -2.42 28.47
CA GLU A 264 5.34 -3.85 28.58
C GLU A 264 6.83 -4.17 28.63
N ASP A 265 7.14 -5.40 29.10
CA ASP A 265 8.49 -5.94 29.01
C ASP A 265 8.94 -6.08 27.54
N GLY A 266 10.21 -5.75 27.29
CA GLY A 266 10.78 -5.72 25.95
C GLY A 266 10.75 -7.07 25.22
N ARG A 267 10.80 -8.19 25.98
CA ARG A 267 10.70 -9.54 25.41
C ARG A 267 9.27 -9.85 24.94
N ALA A 268 8.28 -9.55 25.76
CA ALA A 268 6.87 -9.76 25.38
C ALA A 268 6.47 -8.91 24.19
N ALA A 269 6.90 -7.64 24.16
CA ALA A 269 6.68 -6.74 23.03
C ALA A 269 7.32 -7.27 21.73
N TRP A 270 8.55 -7.81 21.81
CA TRP A 270 9.23 -8.42 20.68
C TRP A 270 8.52 -9.67 20.15
N GLU A 271 8.17 -10.63 21.02
CA GLU A 271 7.47 -11.85 20.64
C GLU A 271 6.13 -11.53 19.95
N ARG A 272 5.44 -10.53 20.45
CA ARG A 272 4.19 -10.03 19.85
C ARG A 272 4.43 -9.40 18.48
N ALA A 273 5.45 -8.57 18.34
CA ALA A 273 5.79 -7.94 17.06
C ALA A 273 6.13 -8.99 16.00
N VAL A 274 6.90 -10.02 16.31
CA VAL A 274 7.25 -11.09 15.38
C VAL A 274 6.00 -11.85 14.90
N SER A 275 5.01 -12.05 15.77
CA SER A 275 3.79 -12.77 15.41
C SER A 275 2.79 -11.93 14.62
N ASN A 276 2.70 -10.62 14.90
CA ASN A 276 1.63 -9.77 14.37
C ASN A 276 2.05 -8.88 13.19
N ARG A 277 3.35 -8.55 13.07
CA ARG A 277 3.79 -7.63 12.01
C ARG A 277 3.71 -8.28 10.63
N THR A 278 3.01 -7.60 9.75
CA THR A 278 2.76 -8.03 8.37
C THR A 278 4.04 -8.08 7.53
N GLU A 279 5.04 -7.23 7.82
CA GLU A 279 6.33 -7.25 7.12
C GLU A 279 7.12 -8.53 7.40
N VAL A 280 7.03 -9.09 8.62
CA VAL A 280 7.65 -10.38 8.98
C VAL A 280 6.94 -11.51 8.25
N GLN A 281 5.60 -11.46 8.20
CA GLN A 281 4.80 -12.46 7.50
C GLN A 281 5.04 -12.39 5.98
N ALA A 282 5.08 -11.18 5.41
CA ALA A 282 5.41 -10.98 3.99
C ALA A 282 6.78 -11.56 3.65
N GLN A 283 7.80 -11.27 4.46
CA GLN A 283 9.16 -11.77 4.21
C GLN A 283 9.25 -13.30 4.36
N THR A 284 8.49 -13.89 5.29
CA THR A 284 8.38 -15.36 5.40
C THR A 284 7.82 -15.96 4.12
N LYS A 285 6.80 -15.34 3.54
CA LYS A 285 6.23 -15.78 2.26
C LYS A 285 7.16 -15.56 1.07
N ARG A 286 7.97 -14.48 1.06
CA ARG A 286 9.02 -14.26 0.05
C ARG A 286 10.08 -15.36 0.06
N VAL A 287 10.56 -15.76 1.24
CA VAL A 287 11.48 -16.89 1.38
C VAL A 287 10.85 -18.14 0.80
N ARG A 288 9.57 -18.43 1.13
CA ARG A 288 8.87 -19.61 0.63
C ARG A 288 8.66 -19.57 -0.89
N ALA A 289 8.32 -18.44 -1.45
CA ALA A 289 8.20 -18.25 -2.91
C ALA A 289 9.54 -18.50 -3.63
N ALA A 290 10.64 -18.01 -3.05
CA ALA A 290 11.99 -18.24 -3.57
C ALA A 290 12.41 -19.73 -3.50
N GLU A 291 12.05 -20.46 -2.43
CA GLU A 291 12.26 -21.90 -2.31
C GLU A 291 11.52 -22.68 -3.42
N LEU A 292 10.26 -22.32 -3.65
CA LEU A 292 9.44 -22.96 -4.68
C LEU A 292 9.94 -22.61 -6.09
N THR A 293 10.41 -21.38 -6.30
CA THR A 293 11.06 -20.96 -7.55
C THR A 293 12.34 -21.75 -7.80
N TYR A 294 13.19 -21.89 -6.79
CA TYR A 294 14.39 -22.74 -6.88
C TYR A 294 14.03 -24.19 -7.20
N SER A 295 13.00 -24.73 -6.52
CA SER A 295 12.49 -26.08 -6.78
C SER A 295 11.89 -26.22 -8.19
N SER A 296 11.20 -25.19 -8.70
CA SER A 296 10.69 -25.17 -10.09
C SER A 296 11.82 -25.30 -11.11
N ILE A 297 12.86 -24.47 -10.99
CA ILE A 297 14.00 -24.48 -11.92
C ILE A 297 14.80 -25.79 -11.81
N THR A 298 14.97 -26.32 -10.60
CA THR A 298 15.60 -27.65 -10.39
C THR A 298 14.73 -28.74 -11.01
N GLY A 299 13.41 -28.63 -10.94
CA GLY A 299 12.43 -29.53 -11.55
C GLY A 299 12.49 -29.58 -13.08
N GLU A 300 13.11 -28.61 -13.74
CA GLU A 300 13.36 -28.64 -15.19
C GLU A 300 14.32 -29.75 -15.62
N ARG A 301 15.00 -30.43 -14.70
CA ARG A 301 15.79 -31.63 -14.94
C ARG A 301 14.94 -32.88 -15.14
N LEU A 302 13.70 -32.85 -14.65
CA LEU A 302 12.81 -34.01 -14.71
C LEU A 302 12.05 -34.05 -16.02
N PRO A 303 11.66 -35.25 -16.49
CA PRO A 303 10.83 -35.40 -17.68
C PRO A 303 9.51 -34.65 -17.54
N ALA A 304 9.03 -34.08 -18.64
CA ALA A 304 7.71 -33.49 -18.76
C ALA A 304 6.86 -34.26 -19.78
N LEU A 305 5.58 -34.43 -19.49
CA LEU A 305 4.61 -35.09 -20.37
C LEU A 305 3.66 -34.08 -20.94
N VAL A 306 3.63 -33.98 -22.28
CA VAL A 306 2.79 -33.00 -23.02
C VAL A 306 1.87 -33.78 -23.95
N ALA A 307 0.57 -33.50 -23.86
CA ALA A 307 -0.40 -33.92 -24.87
C ALA A 307 -0.54 -32.79 -25.90
N GLN A 308 -0.48 -33.14 -27.16
CA GLN A 308 -0.69 -32.17 -28.26
C GLN A 308 -1.46 -32.84 -29.37
N GLY A 309 -2.24 -32.04 -30.09
CA GLY A 309 -2.98 -32.50 -31.23
C GLY A 309 -3.46 -31.35 -32.08
N ASP A 310 -3.70 -31.64 -33.33
CA ASP A 310 -4.28 -30.71 -34.26
C ASP A 310 -5.30 -31.42 -35.16
N THR A 311 -6.28 -30.68 -35.60
CA THR A 311 -7.25 -31.10 -36.63
C THR A 311 -7.55 -29.93 -37.55
N GLY A 312 -7.76 -30.21 -38.82
CA GLY A 312 -8.03 -29.15 -39.78
C GLY A 312 -8.07 -29.58 -41.21
N LEU A 313 -8.07 -28.61 -42.09
CA LEU A 313 -8.15 -28.77 -43.54
C LEU A 313 -6.85 -28.36 -44.19
N ILE A 314 -6.28 -29.24 -45.04
CA ILE A 314 -5.09 -28.95 -45.85
C ILE A 314 -5.36 -29.28 -47.32
N GLY A 315 -4.93 -28.41 -48.22
CA GLY A 315 -5.10 -28.62 -49.65
C GLY A 315 -4.41 -27.56 -50.50
N ASN A 316 -4.60 -27.60 -51.83
CA ASN A 316 -4.05 -26.60 -52.75
C ASN A 316 -4.86 -25.30 -52.70
N ARG A 317 -6.14 -25.39 -52.37
CA ARG A 317 -7.11 -24.28 -52.24
C ARG A 317 -8.15 -24.65 -51.18
N TRP A 318 -8.85 -23.65 -50.64
CA TRP A 318 -9.88 -23.86 -49.64
C TRP A 318 -10.99 -24.86 -50.08
N ASN A 319 -11.35 -24.88 -51.36
CA ASN A 319 -12.44 -25.72 -51.93
C ASN A 319 -12.00 -27.16 -52.29
N ASN A 320 -10.71 -27.47 -52.20
CA ASN A 320 -10.20 -28.82 -52.49
C ASN A 320 -9.29 -29.29 -51.33
N SER A 321 -9.58 -28.87 -50.12
CA SER A 321 -8.91 -29.26 -48.92
C SER A 321 -9.48 -30.55 -48.34
N LEU A 322 -8.62 -31.37 -47.74
CA LEU A 322 -8.97 -32.62 -47.07
C LEU A 322 -8.79 -32.44 -45.55
N GLU A 323 -9.61 -33.13 -44.79
CA GLU A 323 -9.50 -33.17 -43.35
C GLU A 323 -8.29 -34.04 -42.92
N THR A 324 -7.51 -33.51 -42.00
CA THR A 324 -6.38 -34.20 -41.41
C THR A 324 -6.35 -33.95 -39.91
N TYR A 325 -5.88 -34.92 -39.15
CA TYR A 325 -5.66 -34.78 -37.71
C TYR A 325 -4.34 -35.41 -37.29
N ASN A 326 -3.80 -34.92 -36.18
CA ASN A 326 -2.65 -35.51 -35.51
C ASN A 326 -2.90 -35.46 -34.01
N MET A 327 -2.58 -36.55 -33.31
CA MET A 327 -2.62 -36.58 -31.83
C MET A 327 -1.34 -37.28 -31.34
N ALA A 328 -0.67 -36.66 -30.38
CA ALA A 328 0.59 -37.15 -29.84
C ALA A 328 0.65 -36.95 -28.32
N LEU A 329 1.22 -37.92 -27.64
CA LEU A 329 1.68 -37.80 -26.27
C LEU A 329 3.19 -37.78 -26.28
N VAL A 330 3.79 -36.66 -25.89
CA VAL A 330 5.23 -36.42 -25.98
C VAL A 330 5.84 -36.41 -24.59
N LEU A 331 6.75 -37.37 -24.34
CA LEU A 331 7.62 -37.38 -23.16
C LEU A 331 8.89 -36.61 -23.50
N GLN A 332 9.04 -35.42 -22.92
CA GLN A 332 10.20 -34.56 -23.15
C GLN A 332 11.22 -34.78 -22.00
N ILE A 333 12.39 -35.27 -22.35
CA ILE A 333 13.51 -35.54 -21.40
C ILE A 333 14.65 -34.58 -21.76
N PRO A 334 14.94 -33.55 -20.98
CA PRO A 334 16.03 -32.62 -21.25
C PRO A 334 17.36 -33.22 -20.80
N ILE A 335 18.23 -33.57 -21.77
CA ILE A 335 19.52 -34.20 -21.47
C ILE A 335 20.59 -33.12 -21.24
N PHE A 336 20.77 -32.19 -22.16
CA PHE A 336 21.80 -31.16 -22.08
C PHE A 336 21.33 -29.89 -22.79
N ASP A 337 21.54 -28.73 -22.18
CA ASP A 337 21.14 -27.42 -22.68
C ASP A 337 22.29 -26.40 -22.72
N GLY A 338 23.53 -26.86 -22.84
CA GLY A 338 24.70 -26.00 -22.87
C GLY A 338 25.03 -25.32 -21.53
N GLY A 339 24.50 -25.86 -20.39
CA GLY A 339 24.74 -25.31 -19.06
C GLY A 339 23.80 -24.19 -18.63
N GLN A 340 22.84 -23.82 -19.47
CA GLN A 340 21.90 -22.72 -19.18
C GLN A 340 21.06 -23.00 -17.93
N ARG A 341 20.59 -24.23 -17.74
CA ARG A 341 19.83 -24.66 -16.57
C ARG A 341 20.64 -24.56 -15.29
N GLU A 342 21.93 -24.98 -15.34
CA GLU A 342 22.83 -24.91 -14.18
C GLU A 342 23.06 -23.45 -13.75
N GLY A 343 23.19 -22.53 -14.73
CA GLY A 343 23.23 -21.10 -14.50
C GLY A 343 21.96 -20.58 -13.81
N ARG A 344 20.76 -20.97 -14.32
CA ARG A 344 19.47 -20.61 -13.69
C ARG A 344 19.34 -21.17 -12.27
N ILE A 345 19.75 -22.41 -12.04
CA ILE A 345 19.76 -23.04 -10.70
C ILE A 345 20.67 -22.27 -9.75
N SER A 346 21.87 -21.90 -10.19
CA SER A 346 22.82 -21.11 -9.38
C SER A 346 22.24 -19.74 -9.02
N THR A 347 21.62 -19.05 -9.98
CA THR A 347 20.93 -17.77 -9.77
C THR A 347 19.79 -17.91 -8.75
N ALA A 348 18.90 -18.88 -8.93
CA ALA A 348 17.78 -19.11 -8.03
C ALA A 348 18.22 -19.48 -6.60
N ARG A 349 19.29 -20.29 -6.47
CA ARG A 349 19.90 -20.58 -5.17
C ARG A 349 20.45 -19.33 -4.48
N SER A 350 21.06 -18.44 -5.24
CA SER A 350 21.55 -17.16 -4.72
C SER A 350 20.40 -16.25 -4.28
N GLN A 351 19.31 -16.19 -5.06
CA GLN A 351 18.10 -15.44 -4.71
C GLN A 351 17.47 -15.96 -3.42
N LEU A 352 17.37 -17.29 -3.25
CA LEU A 352 16.87 -17.89 -2.00
C LEU A 352 17.72 -17.47 -0.79
N ARG A 353 19.06 -17.50 -0.92
CA ARG A 353 19.95 -17.03 0.15
C ARG A 353 19.78 -15.54 0.44
N GLN A 354 19.57 -14.73 -0.59
CA GLN A 354 19.29 -13.31 -0.41
C GLN A 354 18.00 -13.07 0.38
N GLU A 355 16.92 -13.82 0.08
CA GLU A 355 15.67 -13.69 0.84
C GLU A 355 15.83 -14.15 2.30
N ALA A 356 16.62 -15.19 2.56
CA ALA A 356 16.94 -15.62 3.92
C ALA A 356 17.73 -14.53 4.71
N LEU A 357 18.68 -13.87 4.07
CA LEU A 357 19.42 -12.74 4.67
C LEU A 357 18.52 -11.53 4.90
N ARG A 358 17.59 -11.23 3.96
CA ARG A 358 16.58 -10.19 4.14
C ARG A 358 15.68 -10.47 5.34
N MET A 359 15.30 -11.74 5.56
CA MET A 359 14.53 -12.13 6.75
C MET A 359 15.27 -11.77 8.04
N GLN A 360 16.58 -12.04 8.11
CA GLN A 360 17.38 -11.63 9.28
C GLN A 360 17.42 -10.11 9.44
N ALA A 361 17.57 -9.36 8.35
CA ALA A 361 17.55 -7.91 8.36
C ALA A 361 16.20 -7.35 8.85
N VAL A 362 15.07 -7.89 8.36
CA VAL A 362 13.72 -7.51 8.80
C VAL A 362 13.54 -7.79 10.30
N LEU A 363 13.94 -8.95 10.79
CA LEU A 363 13.85 -9.28 12.22
C LEU A 363 14.69 -8.32 13.09
N ASN A 364 15.90 -7.96 12.65
CA ASN A 364 16.74 -7.00 13.37
C ASN A 364 16.11 -5.59 13.34
N GLN A 365 15.57 -5.17 12.21
CA GLN A 365 14.88 -3.88 12.06
C GLN A 365 13.67 -3.81 13.01
N VAL A 366 12.82 -4.82 13.00
CA VAL A 366 11.64 -4.89 13.87
C VAL A 366 12.04 -4.86 15.34
N ARG A 367 13.14 -5.54 15.72
CA ARG A 367 13.65 -5.52 17.09
C ARG A 367 14.09 -4.12 17.51
N SER A 368 14.81 -3.40 16.64
CA SER A 368 15.21 -2.01 16.89
C SER A 368 13.99 -1.11 17.05
N GLU A 369 13.05 -1.16 16.09
CA GLU A 369 11.84 -0.35 16.11
C GLU A 369 11.00 -0.55 17.37
N VAL A 370 10.81 -1.81 17.82
CA VAL A 370 10.09 -2.12 19.06
C VAL A 370 10.80 -1.54 20.28
N ASN A 371 12.13 -1.70 20.35
CA ASN A 371 12.91 -1.18 21.47
C ASN A 371 12.89 0.35 21.50
N ASP A 372 13.09 1.00 20.35
CA ASP A 372 13.08 2.46 20.24
C ASP A 372 11.70 3.04 20.57
N ALA A 373 10.61 2.42 20.08
CA ALA A 373 9.26 2.82 20.40
C ALA A 373 8.92 2.65 21.88
N ARG A 374 9.42 1.57 22.53
CA ARG A 374 9.26 1.34 23.97
C ARG A 374 9.99 2.40 24.80
N ILE A 375 11.23 2.72 24.43
CA ILE A 375 12.03 3.76 25.12
C ILE A 375 11.35 5.12 24.96
N ALA A 376 10.91 5.46 23.72
CA ALA A 376 10.24 6.72 23.46
C ALA A 376 8.92 6.85 24.25
N LEU A 377 8.13 5.77 24.36
CA LEU A 377 6.90 5.77 25.14
C LEU A 377 7.17 5.98 26.63
N GLY A 378 8.18 5.32 27.21
CA GLY A 378 8.57 5.51 28.60
C GLY A 378 9.02 6.95 28.89
N ALA A 379 9.90 7.50 28.04
CA ALA A 379 10.39 8.86 28.18
C ALA A 379 9.27 9.92 27.98
N ALA A 380 8.36 9.71 27.05
CA ALA A 380 7.24 10.61 26.80
C ALA A 380 6.25 10.61 27.99
N LYS A 381 6.03 9.44 28.60
CA LYS A 381 5.22 9.31 29.83
C LYS A 381 5.79 10.16 30.97
N GLU A 382 7.08 10.04 31.24
CA GLU A 382 7.75 10.81 32.31
C GLU A 382 7.72 12.32 32.01
N LYS A 383 8.02 12.72 30.76
CA LYS A 383 7.96 14.12 30.33
C LYS A 383 6.59 14.74 30.53
N ALA A 384 5.50 14.01 30.20
CA ALA A 384 4.14 14.50 30.33
C ALA A 384 3.79 14.77 31.79
N VAL A 385 4.18 13.86 32.72
CA VAL A 385 3.97 14.05 34.16
C VAL A 385 4.74 15.28 34.67
N ILE A 386 6.03 15.41 34.31
CA ILE A 386 6.85 16.55 34.75
C ILE A 386 6.31 17.87 34.16
N ALA A 387 5.89 17.90 32.91
CA ALA A 387 5.32 19.09 32.29
C ALA A 387 4.01 19.52 32.97
N GLN A 388 3.17 18.57 33.42
CA GLN A 388 1.95 18.85 34.19
C GLN A 388 2.28 19.49 35.53
N VAL A 389 3.27 19.00 36.25
CA VAL A 389 3.74 19.59 37.52
C VAL A 389 4.28 21.02 37.27
N GLY A 390 5.07 21.18 36.20
CA GLY A 390 5.62 22.51 35.85
C GLY A 390 4.52 23.54 35.53
N LEU A 391 3.46 23.13 34.83
CA LEU A 391 2.33 24.01 34.58
C LEU A 391 1.62 24.43 35.86
N GLN A 392 1.39 23.51 36.78
CA GLN A 392 0.75 23.82 38.08
C GLN A 392 1.59 24.82 38.91
N ALA A 393 2.92 24.67 38.87
CA ALA A 393 3.83 25.60 39.54
C ALA A 393 3.76 27.01 38.93
N ALA A 394 3.77 27.10 37.58
CA ALA A 394 3.70 28.37 36.86
C ALA A 394 2.34 29.09 37.08
N ILE A 395 1.23 28.34 37.16
CA ILE A 395 -0.08 28.91 37.49
C ILE A 395 -0.04 29.55 38.87
N LYS A 396 0.46 28.86 39.92
CA LYS A 396 0.58 29.40 41.26
C LYS A 396 1.50 30.63 41.33
N GLU A 397 2.61 30.63 40.62
CA GLU A 397 3.49 31.80 40.49
C GLU A 397 2.75 32.99 39.93
N SER A 398 1.95 32.77 38.89
CA SER A 398 1.17 33.86 38.25
C SER A 398 0.08 34.40 39.17
N GLU A 399 -0.60 33.54 39.93
CA GLU A 399 -1.59 33.94 40.92
C GLU A 399 -0.97 34.86 42.00
N PHE A 400 0.16 34.44 42.57
CA PHE A 400 0.87 35.23 43.58
C PHE A 400 1.43 36.57 43.00
N ALA A 401 2.00 36.53 41.79
CA ALA A 401 2.52 37.72 41.14
C ALA A 401 1.39 38.75 40.89
N ARG A 402 0.21 38.25 40.46
CA ARG A 402 -0.97 39.09 40.19
C ARG A 402 -1.55 39.69 41.47
N GLU A 403 -1.77 38.86 42.50
CA GLU A 403 -2.27 39.31 43.81
C GLU A 403 -1.34 40.39 44.43
N ARG A 404 -0.04 40.16 44.38
CA ARG A 404 0.96 41.12 44.83
C ARG A 404 0.87 42.45 44.05
N TYR A 405 0.71 42.39 42.72
CA TYR A 405 0.60 43.54 41.83
C TYR A 405 -0.71 44.31 42.09
N GLU A 406 -1.82 43.64 42.39
CA GLU A 406 -3.11 44.27 42.67
C GLU A 406 -3.14 45.03 44.00
N HIS A 407 -2.48 44.49 45.04
CA HIS A 407 -2.60 45.01 46.41
C HIS A 407 -1.40 45.86 46.88
N LEU A 408 -0.24 45.81 46.25
CA LEU A 408 0.93 46.55 46.63
C LEU A 408 1.32 47.63 45.64
N THR A 409 1.44 48.87 46.06
CA THR A 409 1.87 49.98 45.20
C THR A 409 3.33 49.86 44.75
N SER A 410 4.17 49.15 45.51
CA SER A 410 5.58 48.90 45.17
C SER A 410 5.83 47.63 44.35
N ALA A 411 4.78 46.90 43.96
CA ALA A 411 4.93 45.66 43.17
C ALA A 411 5.29 45.98 41.73
N SER A 412 6.24 45.20 41.20
CA SER A 412 6.74 45.37 39.81
C SER A 412 5.81 44.69 38.82
N GLN A 413 5.39 45.44 37.81
CA GLN A 413 4.69 44.91 36.65
C GLN A 413 5.54 43.79 35.94
N PHE A 414 6.87 43.93 36.04
CA PHE A 414 7.78 42.96 35.43
C PHE A 414 7.59 41.56 36.01
N ASP A 415 7.29 41.41 37.32
CA ASP A 415 7.01 40.14 37.96
C ASP A 415 5.77 39.45 37.32
N VAL A 416 4.72 40.22 37.07
CA VAL A 416 3.48 39.71 36.42
C VAL A 416 3.73 39.28 34.98
N ILE A 417 4.45 40.12 34.21
CA ILE A 417 4.80 39.79 32.82
C ILE A 417 5.68 38.52 32.78
N SER A 418 6.65 38.40 33.68
CA SER A 418 7.52 37.24 33.82
C SER A 418 6.70 35.98 34.11
N ALA A 419 5.77 36.04 35.05
CA ALA A 419 4.90 34.91 35.39
C ALA A 419 3.95 34.52 34.26
N ILE A 420 3.37 35.49 33.51
CA ILE A 420 2.56 35.22 32.33
C ILE A 420 3.41 34.49 31.26
N THR A 421 4.65 34.93 31.06
CA THR A 421 5.57 34.30 30.12
C THR A 421 5.94 32.89 30.58
N ALA A 422 6.11 32.66 31.90
CA ALA A 422 6.35 31.36 32.48
C ALA A 422 5.16 30.39 32.26
N ILE A 423 3.92 30.85 32.47
CA ILE A 423 2.73 30.07 32.11
C ILE A 423 2.71 29.71 30.63
N GLY A 424 2.98 30.67 29.73
CA GLY A 424 3.04 30.40 28.29
C GLY A 424 4.00 29.29 27.94
N ARG A 425 5.24 29.35 28.48
CA ARG A 425 6.24 28.30 28.30
C ARG A 425 5.84 26.95 28.90
N ALA A 426 5.23 26.96 30.08
CA ALA A 426 4.79 25.74 30.76
C ALA A 426 3.64 25.07 29.99
N ARG A 427 2.71 25.84 29.41
CA ARG A 427 1.65 25.34 28.54
C ARG A 427 2.23 24.75 27.25
N ASP A 428 3.14 25.45 26.58
CA ASP A 428 3.83 24.94 25.40
C ASP A 428 4.54 23.62 25.70
N ASN A 429 5.24 23.52 26.83
CA ASN A 429 5.90 22.29 27.27
C ASN A 429 4.92 21.14 27.49
N LEU A 430 3.76 21.41 28.12
CA LEU A 430 2.74 20.39 28.36
C LEU A 430 2.11 19.91 27.04
N VAL A 431 1.77 20.81 26.11
CA VAL A 431 1.20 20.43 24.81
C VAL A 431 2.19 19.58 24.02
N ASN A 432 3.47 19.99 24.00
CA ASN A 432 4.50 19.20 23.33
C ASN A 432 4.69 17.82 23.99
N ALA A 433 4.67 17.75 25.31
CA ALA A 433 4.81 16.48 26.04
C ALA A 433 3.59 15.55 25.80
N LEU A 434 2.37 16.07 25.77
CA LEU A 434 1.16 15.31 25.45
C LEU A 434 1.15 14.86 23.98
N PHE A 435 1.62 15.69 23.05
CA PHE A 435 1.82 15.30 21.67
C PHE A 435 2.84 14.15 21.55
N GLU A 436 4.03 14.30 22.17
CA GLU A 436 5.05 13.24 22.18
C GLU A 436 4.50 11.93 22.77
N LEU A 437 3.70 11.98 23.82
CA LEU A 437 3.09 10.81 24.44
C LEU A 437 2.11 10.12 23.47
N ASN A 438 1.20 10.86 22.84
CA ASN A 438 0.23 10.28 21.92
C ASN A 438 0.89 9.77 20.64
N ALA A 439 1.88 10.49 20.09
CA ALA A 439 2.67 10.04 18.96
C ALA A 439 3.47 8.76 19.29
N ALA A 440 4.05 8.67 20.50
CA ALA A 440 4.75 7.48 20.97
C ALA A 440 3.79 6.28 21.14
N ARG A 441 2.54 6.50 21.58
CA ARG A 441 1.49 5.46 21.64
C ARG A 441 1.18 4.90 20.25
N VAL A 442 0.97 5.76 19.26
CA VAL A 442 0.72 5.34 17.85
C VAL A 442 1.92 4.55 17.31
N ASN A 443 3.14 5.06 17.52
CA ASN A 443 4.37 4.41 17.05
C ASN A 443 4.60 3.06 17.75
N TYR A 444 4.33 2.95 19.05
CA TYR A 444 4.46 1.70 19.79
C TYR A 444 3.43 0.65 19.33
N ALA A 445 2.20 1.07 19.09
CA ALA A 445 1.16 0.19 18.56
C ALA A 445 1.49 -0.31 17.15
N ARG A 446 2.06 0.57 16.28
CA ARG A 446 2.57 0.17 14.98
C ARG A 446 3.73 -0.82 15.11
N ALA A 447 4.73 -0.51 15.95
CA ALA A 447 5.91 -1.33 16.14
C ALA A 447 5.58 -2.74 16.67
N THR A 448 4.53 -2.87 17.49
CA THR A 448 4.07 -4.15 18.05
C THR A 448 2.97 -4.83 17.21
N GLY A 449 2.51 -4.21 16.12
CA GLY A 449 1.43 -4.75 15.27
C GLY A 449 0.05 -4.73 15.94
N MET A 450 -0.22 -3.72 16.77
CA MET A 450 -1.48 -3.60 17.53
C MET A 450 -2.28 -2.33 17.20
N LEU A 451 -2.07 -1.77 16.00
CA LEU A 451 -2.69 -0.49 15.63
C LEU A 451 -4.23 -0.55 15.65
N ASP A 452 -4.82 -1.68 15.28
CA ASP A 452 -6.28 -1.89 15.32
C ASP A 452 -6.86 -1.87 16.77
N ARG A 453 -6.01 -1.93 17.79
CA ARG A 453 -6.41 -1.91 19.22
C ARG A 453 -6.20 -0.54 19.88
N LEU A 454 -5.69 0.43 19.15
CA LEU A 454 -5.65 1.82 19.59
C LEU A 454 -7.09 2.40 19.51
N SER A 455 -7.86 2.10 20.53
CA SER A 455 -9.23 2.61 20.69
C SER A 455 -9.35 3.33 22.01
#